data_ffbc8f5fa91fe2b08fc7b03e8d5b3d4b
#
_entry.id   ffbc8f5fa91fe2b08fc7b03e8d5b3d4b
#
_cell.length_a   1.000
_cell.length_b   1.000
_cell.length_c   1.000
_cell.angle_alpha   90.00
_cell.angle_beta   90.00
_cell.angle_gamma   90.00
#
_symmetry.space_group_name_H-M   'P 1'
#
loop_
_entity.id
_entity.type
_entity.pdbx_description
1 polymer ?
#
loop_
_entity_poly.entity_id
_entity_poly.type
_entity_poly.pdbx_seq_one_letter_code
_entity_poly.pdbx_strand_id
1 'polypeptide(L)'
;MRKSLKEIWYSDEYKQLREKLGDRLCFICFGGSHAYGTNIETSDIDIRGVCLPNTDELIGLNKFYQEEQKDEDTDVVIYEFSKFVKLAMDNNPNVLEMLGNREYLIFNEVGEKLIKNASLFLSKKCIVTFMGYATSQLRRLENFLAETEYTQEEKNRYIKQTMDVAMAKLEDKNKIFKEGAIKVNLDKENKLTLDCNIKDAPIDLVRSSLNDLLTIERTYNKLGQRNTKKDEAHLCKHQMHLIRLYLMCFDILEKHKIITYREKDRDLLLEIRKGKFLKNNKLTEDFKPYLDSLENKMQTSKETTTLPEKPNFKSLNDFVIEVNKLTINNNVFKYTEPLEYINLD
;
A
#
# COMPACT_ATOMS: atom_id res chain seq x y z
N MET A 1 -0.10 0.95 -30.62
CA MET A 1 1.13 0.38 -29.99
C MET A 1 1.33 1.08 -28.67
N ARG A 2 1.54 0.38 -27.55
CA ARG A 2 1.79 1.00 -26.24
C ARG A 2 3.17 1.68 -26.28
N LYS A 3 3.26 2.95 -25.88
CA LYS A 3 4.56 3.62 -25.72
C LYS A 3 5.35 2.93 -24.61
N SER A 4 6.66 2.76 -24.80
CA SER A 4 7.55 2.24 -23.75
C SER A 4 7.72 3.26 -22.62
N LEU A 5 8.18 2.81 -21.45
CA LEU A 5 8.50 3.70 -20.33
C LEU A 5 9.51 4.78 -20.76
N LYS A 6 10.49 4.42 -21.60
CA LYS A 6 11.50 5.34 -22.14
C LYS A 6 10.88 6.41 -23.04
N GLU A 7 10.03 6.01 -23.99
CA GLU A 7 9.35 6.96 -24.89
C GLU A 7 8.46 7.94 -24.11
N ILE A 8 7.77 7.46 -23.05
CA ILE A 8 6.95 8.30 -22.18
C ILE A 8 7.85 9.24 -21.39
N TRP A 9 8.86 8.72 -20.68
CA TRP A 9 9.73 9.52 -19.83
C TRP A 9 10.48 10.63 -20.58
N TYR A 10 10.90 10.38 -21.82
CA TYR A 10 11.61 11.37 -22.65
C TYR A 10 10.68 12.28 -23.47
N SER A 11 9.37 12.19 -23.32
CA SER A 11 8.43 13.16 -23.91
C SER A 11 8.62 14.57 -23.32
N ASP A 12 8.10 15.58 -24.00
CA ASP A 12 8.18 16.98 -23.55
C ASP A 12 7.46 17.22 -22.22
N GLU A 13 6.43 16.44 -21.94
CA GLU A 13 5.63 16.48 -20.73
C GLU A 13 6.48 16.36 -19.45
N TYR A 14 7.50 15.50 -19.46
CA TYR A 14 8.39 15.26 -18.29
C TYR A 14 9.70 16.03 -18.35
N LYS A 15 9.88 16.95 -19.32
CA LYS A 15 11.15 17.68 -19.51
C LYS A 15 11.55 18.48 -18.27
N GLN A 16 10.64 19.27 -17.72
CA GLN A 16 10.92 20.10 -16.54
C GLN A 16 11.26 19.24 -15.32
N LEU A 17 10.56 18.10 -15.15
CA LEU A 17 10.83 17.17 -14.06
C LEU A 17 12.21 16.51 -14.23
N ARG A 18 12.57 16.09 -15.44
CA ARG A 18 13.93 15.57 -15.72
C ARG A 18 15.02 16.60 -15.41
N GLU A 19 14.84 17.85 -15.83
CA GLU A 19 15.78 18.93 -15.55
C GLU A 19 15.91 19.20 -14.04
N LYS A 20 14.80 19.18 -13.30
CA LYS A 20 14.77 19.37 -11.85
C LYS A 20 15.47 18.23 -11.09
N LEU A 21 15.22 17.00 -11.47
CA LEU A 21 15.80 15.82 -10.82
C LEU A 21 17.27 15.61 -11.23
N GLY A 22 17.58 15.89 -12.50
CA GLY A 22 18.93 15.75 -13.05
C GLY A 22 19.53 14.37 -12.80
N ASP A 23 20.81 14.35 -12.49
CA ASP A 23 21.60 13.14 -12.25
C ASP A 23 21.31 12.42 -10.93
N ARG A 24 20.39 12.94 -10.12
CA ARG A 24 20.02 12.36 -8.83
C ARG A 24 19.06 11.18 -8.95
N LEU A 25 18.40 11.05 -10.09
CA LEU A 25 17.42 9.99 -10.31
C LEU A 25 18.10 8.62 -10.27
N CYS A 26 17.54 7.69 -9.45
CA CYS A 26 18.08 6.34 -9.32
C CYS A 26 17.43 5.39 -10.32
N PHE A 27 16.11 5.31 -10.28
CA PHE A 27 15.33 4.57 -11.26
C PHE A 27 13.90 5.12 -11.33
N ILE A 28 13.21 4.79 -12.43
CA ILE A 28 11.77 4.94 -12.57
C ILE A 28 11.16 3.63 -13.07
N CYS A 29 9.87 3.46 -12.81
CA CYS A 29 9.05 2.37 -13.28
C CYS A 29 7.59 2.82 -13.45
N PHE A 30 6.77 2.00 -14.09
CA PHE A 30 5.33 2.22 -14.07
C PHE A 30 4.75 2.02 -12.68
N GLY A 31 3.71 2.77 -12.36
CA GLY A 31 2.81 2.55 -11.25
C GLY A 31 1.44 2.05 -11.71
N GLY A 32 0.53 1.90 -10.75
CA GLY A 32 -0.88 1.64 -11.01
C GLY A 32 -1.17 0.48 -11.95
N SER A 33 -2.18 0.66 -12.79
CA SER A 33 -2.66 -0.41 -13.68
C SER A 33 -1.62 -0.85 -14.73
N HIS A 34 -0.73 0.04 -15.14
CA HIS A 34 0.36 -0.28 -16.07
C HIS A 34 1.40 -1.20 -15.44
N ALA A 35 1.73 -0.99 -14.17
CA ALA A 35 2.62 -1.87 -13.42
C ALA A 35 2.04 -3.29 -13.26
N TYR A 36 0.73 -3.40 -13.04
CA TYR A 36 0.07 -4.68 -12.82
C TYR A 36 -0.27 -5.43 -14.11
N GLY A 37 -0.20 -4.78 -15.27
CA GLY A 37 -0.67 -5.32 -16.55
C GLY A 37 -2.19 -5.36 -16.68
N THR A 38 -2.92 -4.62 -15.83
CA THR A 38 -4.39 -4.54 -15.80
C THR A 38 -4.93 -3.24 -16.40
N ASN A 39 -4.07 -2.49 -17.10
CA ASN A 39 -4.46 -1.26 -17.78
C ASN A 39 -5.42 -1.53 -18.94
N ILE A 40 -6.35 -0.63 -19.14
CA ILE A 40 -7.24 -0.52 -20.28
C ILE A 40 -6.90 0.73 -21.08
N GLU A 41 -7.55 0.92 -22.21
CA GLU A 41 -7.26 2.02 -23.16
C GLU A 41 -7.36 3.42 -22.50
N THR A 42 -8.27 3.57 -21.53
CA THR A 42 -8.51 4.82 -20.79
C THR A 42 -7.76 4.86 -19.44
N SER A 43 -6.75 4.04 -19.24
CA SER A 43 -6.00 4.03 -17.97
C SER A 43 -4.96 5.12 -17.96
N ASP A 44 -4.94 5.90 -16.88
CA ASP A 44 -3.95 6.92 -16.60
C ASP A 44 -2.53 6.29 -16.52
N ILE A 45 -1.53 7.09 -16.86
CA ILE A 45 -0.13 6.67 -16.78
C ILE A 45 0.42 7.12 -15.42
N ASP A 46 0.69 6.15 -14.56
CA ASP A 46 1.37 6.37 -13.29
C ASP A 46 2.87 6.10 -13.45
N ILE A 47 3.72 7.04 -13.05
CA ILE A 47 5.17 6.86 -12.96
C ILE A 47 5.61 6.95 -11.51
N ARG A 48 6.42 6.03 -11.10
CA ARG A 48 7.01 5.97 -9.77
C ARG A 48 8.53 5.88 -9.88
N GLY A 49 9.25 6.51 -8.95
CA GLY A 49 10.71 6.48 -8.99
C GLY A 49 11.36 6.81 -7.65
N VAL A 50 12.67 6.77 -7.65
CA VAL A 50 13.51 7.09 -6.50
C VAL A 50 14.62 8.02 -6.94
N CYS A 51 14.90 9.05 -6.15
CA CYS A 51 16.05 9.92 -6.39
C CYS A 51 16.85 10.19 -5.10
N LEU A 52 18.11 10.53 -5.28
CA LEU A 52 19.00 10.93 -4.20
C LEU A 52 18.72 12.38 -3.80
N PRO A 53 18.85 12.73 -2.51
CA PRO A 53 18.84 14.13 -2.10
C PRO A 53 20.12 14.83 -2.56
N ASN A 54 20.10 16.15 -2.66
CA ASN A 54 21.33 16.94 -2.72
C ASN A 54 22.06 16.88 -1.38
N THR A 55 23.35 17.21 -1.38
CA THR A 55 24.15 17.28 -0.14
C THR A 55 23.51 18.22 0.88
N ASP A 56 23.04 19.41 0.44
CA ASP A 56 22.40 20.38 1.32
C ASP A 56 21.06 19.87 1.89
N GLU A 57 20.31 19.09 1.12
CA GLU A 57 19.08 18.44 1.57
C GLU A 57 19.35 17.28 2.54
N LEU A 58 20.49 16.61 2.37
CA LEU A 58 20.88 15.49 3.21
C LEU A 58 21.37 15.92 4.59
N ILE A 59 22.27 16.90 4.65
CA ILE A 59 22.95 17.35 5.88
C ILE A 59 22.43 18.69 6.43
N GLY A 60 21.79 19.51 5.58
CA GLY A 60 21.24 20.82 5.97
C GLY A 60 19.87 20.77 6.62
N LEU A 61 19.27 21.94 6.75
CA LEU A 61 17.92 22.11 7.34
C LEU A 61 16.80 21.86 6.33
N ASN A 62 17.04 22.13 5.05
CA ASN A 62 16.07 21.85 3.99
C ASN A 62 16.05 20.35 3.72
N LYS A 63 14.88 19.74 3.81
CA LYS A 63 14.73 18.29 3.55
C LYS A 63 13.89 18.09 2.30
N PHE A 64 14.40 17.28 1.39
CA PHE A 64 13.65 16.73 0.29
C PHE A 64 13.00 15.42 0.74
N TYR A 65 11.74 15.21 0.45
CA TYR A 65 11.03 13.98 0.80
C TYR A 65 10.51 13.24 -0.42
N GLN A 66 9.94 13.97 -1.36
CA GLN A 66 9.44 13.45 -2.62
C GLN A 66 9.12 14.58 -3.57
N GLU A 67 9.07 14.26 -4.85
CA GLU A 67 8.54 15.11 -5.91
C GLU A 67 7.26 14.51 -6.43
N GLU A 68 6.23 15.33 -6.59
CA GLU A 68 4.93 14.92 -7.13
C GLU A 68 4.56 15.84 -8.29
N GLN A 69 4.16 15.24 -9.41
CA GLN A 69 3.54 15.95 -10.52
C GLN A 69 2.25 15.21 -10.85
N LYS A 70 1.14 15.94 -10.88
CA LYS A 70 -0.16 15.39 -11.20
C LYS A 70 -0.85 16.27 -12.22
N ASP A 71 -1.06 15.71 -13.39
CA ASP A 71 -1.84 16.28 -14.49
C ASP A 71 -3.11 15.46 -14.70
N GLU A 72 -3.92 15.80 -15.73
CA GLU A 72 -5.20 15.10 -15.97
C GLU A 72 -5.02 13.60 -16.22
N ASP A 73 -4.00 13.21 -16.97
CA ASP A 73 -3.76 11.82 -17.41
C ASP A 73 -2.52 11.17 -16.79
N THR A 74 -1.75 11.91 -15.96
CA THR A 74 -0.49 11.44 -15.40
C THR A 74 -0.36 11.71 -13.91
N ASP A 75 0.22 10.73 -13.20
CA ASP A 75 0.52 10.83 -11.77
C ASP A 75 1.96 10.34 -11.53
N VAL A 76 2.85 11.29 -11.24
CA VAL A 76 4.27 10.99 -10.98
C VAL A 76 4.59 11.18 -9.50
N VAL A 77 5.21 10.18 -8.89
CA VAL A 77 5.75 10.29 -7.53
C VAL A 77 7.19 9.76 -7.51
N ILE A 78 8.12 10.64 -7.21
CA ILE A 78 9.55 10.30 -7.07
C ILE A 78 9.94 10.46 -5.60
N TYR A 79 10.22 9.36 -4.93
CA TYR A 79 10.57 9.34 -3.52
C TYR A 79 12.04 9.70 -3.30
N GLU A 80 12.32 10.42 -2.23
CA GLU A 80 13.69 10.52 -1.71
C GLU A 80 14.16 9.13 -1.24
N PHE A 81 15.42 8.81 -1.50
CA PHE A 81 16.03 7.50 -1.28
C PHE A 81 15.82 6.96 0.14
N SER A 82 16.13 7.73 1.19
CA SER A 82 15.99 7.26 2.57
C SER A 82 14.53 7.09 2.98
N LYS A 83 13.65 7.94 2.47
CA LYS A 83 12.20 7.79 2.64
C LYS A 83 11.69 6.51 1.97
N PHE A 84 12.13 6.26 0.74
CA PHE A 84 11.80 5.03 0.01
C PHE A 84 12.21 3.79 0.80
N VAL A 85 13.48 3.74 1.26
CA VAL A 85 13.99 2.61 2.06
C VAL A 85 13.17 2.41 3.32
N LYS A 86 12.82 3.47 4.06
CA LYS A 86 11.96 3.39 5.26
C LYS A 86 10.60 2.80 4.94
N LEU A 87 9.94 3.28 3.89
CA LEU A 87 8.62 2.77 3.48
C LEU A 87 8.70 1.31 2.99
N ALA A 88 9.77 0.93 2.28
CA ALA A 88 10.00 -0.44 1.86
C ALA A 88 10.24 -1.37 3.07
N MET A 89 11.01 -0.92 4.08
CA MET A 89 11.18 -1.64 5.36
C MET A 89 9.86 -1.78 6.14
N ASP A 90 8.96 -0.83 5.98
CA ASP A 90 7.60 -0.91 6.53
C ASP A 90 6.69 -1.84 5.73
N ASN A 91 7.20 -2.46 4.67
CA ASN A 91 6.45 -3.29 3.73
C ASN A 91 5.22 -2.57 3.17
N ASN A 92 5.35 -1.26 2.89
CA ASN A 92 4.29 -0.47 2.27
C ASN A 92 3.99 -1.03 0.87
N PRO A 93 2.75 -1.45 0.55
CA PRO A 93 2.42 -2.05 -0.73
C PRO A 93 2.79 -1.18 -1.94
N ASN A 94 2.51 0.13 -1.88
CA ASN A 94 2.76 1.06 -2.99
C ASN A 94 4.25 1.25 -3.30
N VAL A 95 5.12 1.00 -2.31
CA VAL A 95 6.57 1.12 -2.45
C VAL A 95 7.19 -0.23 -2.79
N LEU A 96 6.73 -1.31 -2.16
CA LEU A 96 7.22 -2.65 -2.50
C LEU A 96 6.93 -3.00 -3.96
N GLU A 97 5.74 -2.64 -4.50
CA GLU A 97 5.41 -2.91 -5.90
C GLU A 97 6.39 -2.27 -6.89
N MET A 98 7.06 -1.17 -6.51
CA MET A 98 8.09 -0.56 -7.33
C MET A 98 9.32 -1.46 -7.49
N LEU A 99 9.65 -2.27 -6.47
CA LEU A 99 10.80 -3.19 -6.49
C LEU A 99 10.53 -4.52 -7.22
N GLY A 100 9.27 -4.84 -7.48
CA GLY A 100 8.87 -6.04 -8.22
C GLY A 100 8.28 -5.72 -9.60
N ASN A 101 8.55 -4.54 -10.14
CA ASN A 101 8.03 -4.12 -11.42
C ASN A 101 8.65 -4.92 -12.58
N ARG A 102 8.00 -4.93 -13.73
CA ARG A 102 8.51 -5.62 -14.92
C ARG A 102 9.48 -4.77 -15.72
N GLU A 103 9.28 -3.46 -15.76
CA GLU A 103 9.99 -2.54 -16.65
C GLU A 103 10.57 -1.35 -15.86
N TYR A 104 11.86 -1.10 -16.04
CA TYR A 104 12.59 -0.02 -15.38
C TYR A 104 13.44 0.78 -16.34
N LEU A 105 13.64 2.07 -16.01
CA LEU A 105 14.79 2.86 -16.44
C LEU A 105 15.67 3.12 -15.22
N ILE A 106 16.90 2.62 -15.25
CA ILE A 106 17.88 2.71 -14.15
C ILE A 106 18.96 3.70 -14.55
N PHE A 107 19.19 4.72 -13.73
CA PHE A 107 20.09 5.85 -14.04
C PHE A 107 21.44 5.77 -13.34
N ASN A 108 21.54 5.03 -12.23
CA ASN A 108 22.76 4.90 -11.47
C ASN A 108 22.84 3.55 -10.71
N GLU A 109 24.04 3.27 -10.15
CA GLU A 109 24.29 2.05 -9.39
C GLU A 109 23.37 1.87 -8.15
N VAL A 110 22.88 2.96 -7.56
CA VAL A 110 22.00 2.90 -6.39
C VAL A 110 20.63 2.33 -6.78
N GLY A 111 20.08 2.77 -7.92
CA GLY A 111 18.86 2.21 -8.49
C GLY A 111 18.99 0.71 -8.77
N GLU A 112 20.09 0.32 -9.38
CA GLU A 112 20.38 -1.09 -9.67
C GLU A 112 20.52 -1.92 -8.39
N LYS A 113 21.24 -1.43 -7.38
CA LYS A 113 21.39 -2.09 -6.07
C LYS A 113 20.03 -2.25 -5.36
N LEU A 114 19.15 -1.24 -5.41
CA LEU A 114 17.81 -1.32 -4.82
C LEU A 114 16.98 -2.46 -5.44
N ILE A 115 16.94 -2.53 -6.77
CA ILE A 115 16.15 -3.53 -7.49
C ILE A 115 16.71 -4.94 -7.27
N LYS A 116 18.03 -5.13 -7.39
CA LYS A 116 18.69 -6.42 -7.17
C LYS A 116 18.56 -6.97 -5.75
N ASN A 117 18.42 -6.09 -4.76
CA ASN A 117 18.30 -6.44 -3.34
C ASN A 117 16.87 -6.32 -2.79
N ALA A 118 15.87 -6.34 -3.66
CA ALA A 118 14.46 -6.21 -3.27
C ALA A 118 14.03 -7.19 -2.16
N SER A 119 14.59 -8.40 -2.16
CA SER A 119 14.30 -9.43 -1.15
C SER A 119 14.70 -9.05 0.28
N LEU A 120 15.68 -8.14 0.47
CA LEU A 120 16.09 -7.67 1.80
C LEU A 120 15.00 -6.91 2.55
N PHE A 121 14.01 -6.38 1.84
CA PHE A 121 12.89 -5.66 2.42
C PHE A 121 11.74 -6.56 2.87
N LEU A 122 11.73 -7.84 2.45
CA LEU A 122 10.61 -8.73 2.69
C LEU A 122 10.58 -9.24 4.12
N SER A 123 9.39 -9.24 4.71
CA SER A 123 9.14 -9.75 6.05
C SER A 123 7.66 -10.07 6.25
N LYS A 124 7.32 -10.75 7.35
CA LYS A 124 5.92 -10.99 7.75
C LYS A 124 5.12 -9.72 8.01
N LYS A 125 5.79 -8.56 8.13
CA LYS A 125 5.13 -7.27 8.26
C LYS A 125 4.20 -6.98 7.08
N CYS A 126 4.46 -7.55 5.88
CA CYS A 126 3.60 -7.44 4.72
C CYS A 126 2.16 -7.89 5.00
N ILE A 127 1.94 -8.87 5.87
CA ILE A 127 0.59 -9.34 6.24
C ILE A 127 -0.23 -8.17 6.80
N VAL A 128 0.32 -7.43 7.76
CA VAL A 128 -0.39 -6.32 8.40
C VAL A 128 -0.63 -5.18 7.42
N THR A 129 0.38 -4.82 6.64
CA THR A 129 0.29 -3.68 5.73
C THR A 129 -0.60 -3.98 4.52
N PHE A 130 -0.39 -5.10 3.82
CA PHE A 130 -1.22 -5.46 2.67
C PHE A 130 -2.68 -5.70 3.06
N MET A 131 -2.93 -6.39 4.20
CA MET A 131 -4.29 -6.61 4.67
C MET A 131 -4.95 -5.31 5.17
N GLY A 132 -4.20 -4.37 5.73
CA GLY A 132 -4.70 -3.03 6.06
C GLY A 132 -5.17 -2.26 4.81
N TYR A 133 -4.41 -2.31 3.72
CA TYR A 133 -4.81 -1.72 2.44
C TYR A 133 -5.99 -2.48 1.81
N ALA A 134 -5.99 -3.82 1.86
CA ALA A 134 -7.10 -4.66 1.38
C ALA A 134 -8.40 -4.35 2.13
N THR A 135 -8.36 -4.29 3.45
CA THR A 135 -9.50 -3.88 4.29
C THR A 135 -10.01 -2.49 3.93
N SER A 136 -9.11 -1.55 3.60
CA SER A 136 -9.52 -0.22 3.15
C SER A 136 -10.26 -0.25 1.80
N GLN A 137 -9.90 -1.15 0.89
CA GLN A 137 -10.63 -1.34 -0.37
C GLN A 137 -12.01 -1.98 -0.13
N LEU A 138 -12.07 -3.00 0.73
CA LEU A 138 -13.32 -3.66 1.11
C LEU A 138 -14.30 -2.68 1.75
N ARG A 139 -13.83 -1.85 2.70
CA ARG A 139 -14.67 -0.81 3.32
C ARG A 139 -15.19 0.22 2.32
N ARG A 140 -14.42 0.59 1.31
CA ARG A 140 -14.91 1.48 0.25
C ARG A 140 -16.02 0.85 -0.56
N LEU A 141 -15.94 -0.45 -0.79
CA LEU A 141 -16.96 -1.24 -1.47
C LEU A 141 -18.23 -1.34 -0.61
N GLU A 142 -18.10 -1.75 0.65
CA GLU A 142 -19.20 -1.85 1.62
C GLU A 142 -19.92 -0.51 1.80
N ASN A 143 -19.18 0.58 1.92
CA ASN A 143 -19.74 1.94 2.06
C ASN A 143 -20.57 2.38 0.86
N PHE A 144 -20.24 1.89 -0.34
CA PHE A 144 -21.02 2.21 -1.53
C PHE A 144 -22.26 1.34 -1.65
N LEU A 145 -22.14 0.06 -1.31
CA LEU A 145 -23.24 -0.93 -1.44
C LEU A 145 -24.29 -0.81 -0.34
N ALA A 146 -24.05 0.04 0.65
CA ALA A 146 -25.04 0.37 1.66
C ALA A 146 -26.27 1.04 0.99
N GLU A 147 -27.32 0.28 0.78
CA GLU A 147 -28.54 0.67 0.03
C GLU A 147 -29.39 1.74 0.75
N THR A 148 -29.07 2.07 1.99
CA THR A 148 -29.83 3.02 2.81
C THR A 148 -28.91 4.07 3.41
N GLU A 149 -29.42 5.31 3.51
CA GLU A 149 -28.83 6.29 4.42
C GLU A 149 -28.98 5.75 5.85
N TYR A 150 -27.90 5.21 6.39
CA TYR A 150 -27.87 4.82 7.79
C TYR A 150 -28.14 6.03 8.68
N THR A 151 -29.11 5.91 9.57
CA THR A 151 -29.28 6.88 10.64
C THR A 151 -28.01 6.92 11.51
N GLN A 152 -27.77 8.01 12.23
CA GLN A 152 -26.61 8.09 13.13
C GLN A 152 -26.66 6.99 14.21
N GLU A 153 -27.86 6.59 14.63
CA GLU A 153 -28.04 5.49 15.58
C GLU A 153 -27.61 4.15 15.03
N GLU A 154 -27.97 3.84 13.78
CA GLU A 154 -27.55 2.61 13.11
C GLU A 154 -26.03 2.58 12.92
N LYS A 155 -25.44 3.72 12.51
CA LYS A 155 -23.97 3.86 12.42
C LYS A 155 -23.31 3.59 13.77
N ASN A 156 -23.81 4.19 14.84
CA ASN A 156 -23.26 4.03 16.18
C ASN A 156 -23.36 2.59 16.68
N ARG A 157 -24.45 1.88 16.39
CA ARG A 157 -24.57 0.44 16.71
C ARG A 157 -23.54 -0.40 15.95
N TYR A 158 -23.34 -0.11 14.66
CA TYR A 158 -22.38 -0.82 13.84
C TYR A 158 -20.93 -0.54 14.27
N ILE A 159 -20.64 0.73 14.58
CA ILE A 159 -19.33 1.15 15.14
C ILE A 159 -19.06 0.39 16.43
N LYS A 160 -20.04 0.36 17.35
CA LYS A 160 -19.91 -0.35 18.62
C LYS A 160 -19.59 -1.83 18.41
N GLN A 161 -20.36 -2.54 17.59
CA GLN A 161 -20.12 -3.96 17.30
C GLN A 161 -18.71 -4.21 16.74
N THR A 162 -18.25 -3.35 15.83
CA THR A 162 -16.92 -3.48 15.24
C THR A 162 -15.81 -3.19 16.26
N MET A 163 -16.03 -2.23 17.15
CA MET A 163 -15.11 -1.93 18.24
C MET A 163 -15.07 -3.08 19.27
N ASP A 164 -16.22 -3.66 19.62
CA ASP A 164 -16.27 -4.82 20.54
C ASP A 164 -15.46 -6.00 19.99
N VAL A 165 -15.59 -6.30 18.69
CA VAL A 165 -14.79 -7.35 18.02
C VAL A 165 -13.29 -7.01 18.01
N ALA A 166 -12.93 -5.75 17.77
CA ALA A 166 -11.55 -5.31 17.78
C ALA A 166 -10.93 -5.41 19.19
N MET A 167 -11.70 -5.05 20.22
CA MET A 167 -11.26 -5.15 21.61
C MET A 167 -11.11 -6.60 22.06
N ALA A 168 -12.05 -7.48 21.73
CA ALA A 168 -11.92 -8.91 22.04
C ALA A 168 -10.63 -9.54 21.44
N LYS A 169 -10.28 -9.15 20.19
CA LYS A 169 -9.03 -9.59 19.56
C LYS A 169 -7.78 -9.02 20.27
N LEU A 170 -7.85 -7.81 20.80
CA LEU A 170 -6.76 -7.18 21.53
C LEU A 170 -6.58 -7.83 22.92
N GLU A 171 -7.66 -8.16 23.61
CA GLU A 171 -7.67 -8.85 24.90
C GLU A 171 -7.10 -10.27 24.78
N ASP A 172 -7.48 -11.00 23.73
CA ASP A 172 -6.97 -12.35 23.43
C ASP A 172 -5.46 -12.33 23.09
N LYS A 173 -5.04 -11.33 22.33
CA LYS A 173 -3.64 -11.19 21.86
C LYS A 173 -2.70 -10.66 22.94
N ASN A 174 -3.17 -9.82 23.85
CA ASN A 174 -2.38 -9.15 24.87
C ASN A 174 -2.93 -9.48 26.27
N LYS A 175 -2.38 -10.49 26.94
CA LYS A 175 -2.70 -10.85 28.34
C LYS A 175 -2.57 -9.70 29.36
N ILE A 176 -2.14 -8.52 28.93
CA ILE A 176 -1.98 -7.30 29.73
C ILE A 176 -3.33 -6.62 29.96
N PHE A 177 -4.26 -6.71 29.02
CA PHE A 177 -5.62 -6.24 29.24
C PHE A 177 -6.44 -7.36 29.87
N LYS A 178 -7.00 -7.11 31.04
CA LYS A 178 -8.02 -7.99 31.61
C LYS A 178 -9.28 -7.88 30.75
N GLU A 179 -10.02 -8.96 30.64
CA GLU A 179 -11.30 -8.99 29.95
C GLU A 179 -12.19 -7.82 30.40
N GLY A 180 -12.68 -7.04 29.44
CA GLY A 180 -13.47 -5.85 29.71
C GLY A 180 -12.72 -4.62 30.23
N ALA A 181 -11.39 -4.55 30.06
CA ALA A 181 -10.59 -3.38 30.44
C ALA A 181 -11.01 -2.12 29.66
N ILE A 182 -11.48 -2.26 28.43
CA ILE A 182 -12.06 -1.20 27.61
C ILE A 182 -13.42 -1.69 27.08
N LYS A 183 -14.50 -0.99 27.44
CA LYS A 183 -15.85 -1.30 26.96
C LYS A 183 -16.43 -0.12 26.21
N VAL A 184 -16.91 -0.38 25.02
CA VAL A 184 -17.62 0.62 24.22
C VAL A 184 -19.13 0.46 24.45
N ASN A 185 -19.78 1.51 24.88
CA ASN A 185 -21.20 1.53 25.18
C ASN A 185 -21.94 2.54 24.31
N LEU A 186 -23.26 2.45 24.30
CA LEU A 186 -24.14 3.50 23.80
C LEU A 186 -24.90 4.08 24.99
N ASP A 187 -24.89 5.40 25.11
CA ASP A 187 -25.69 6.09 26.12
C ASP A 187 -27.21 6.12 25.77
N LYS A 188 -28.01 6.80 26.59
CA LYS A 188 -29.46 6.92 26.38
C LYS A 188 -29.83 7.68 25.09
N GLU A 189 -28.90 8.44 24.54
CA GLU A 189 -29.03 9.19 23.29
C GLU A 189 -28.37 8.48 22.10
N ASN A 190 -28.01 7.20 22.26
CA ASN A 190 -27.28 6.38 21.27
C ASN A 190 -25.91 6.97 20.88
N LYS A 191 -25.28 7.77 21.74
CA LYS A 191 -23.91 8.23 21.55
C LYS A 191 -22.92 7.19 22.06
N LEU A 192 -21.80 7.06 21.35
CA LEU A 192 -20.71 6.18 21.75
C LEU A 192 -20.00 6.73 23.00
N THR A 193 -19.90 5.89 24.01
CA THR A 193 -19.18 6.17 25.26
C THR A 193 -18.16 5.07 25.53
N LEU A 194 -17.14 5.39 26.31
CA LEU A 194 -16.03 4.49 26.59
C LEU A 194 -15.84 4.35 28.09
N ASP A 195 -15.94 3.12 28.61
CA ASP A 195 -15.54 2.80 29.96
C ASP A 195 -14.12 2.18 29.92
N CYS A 196 -13.21 2.76 30.69
CA CYS A 196 -11.83 2.29 30.78
C CYS A 196 -11.49 1.91 32.23
N ASN A 197 -11.12 0.66 32.45
CA ASN A 197 -10.57 0.18 33.70
C ASN A 197 -9.19 -0.44 33.45
N ILE A 198 -8.22 0.43 33.12
CA ILE A 198 -6.88 0.05 32.74
C ILE A 198 -5.96 0.35 33.94
N LYS A 199 -5.22 -0.68 34.40
CA LYS A 199 -4.21 -0.55 35.45
C LYS A 199 -2.90 -1.13 34.93
N ASP A 200 -1.80 -0.43 35.22
CA ASP A 200 -0.44 -0.87 34.94
C ASP A 200 -0.14 -1.28 33.48
N ALA A 201 -0.93 -0.76 32.51
CA ALA A 201 -0.71 -1.03 31.10
C ALA A 201 0.32 -0.07 30.50
N PRO A 202 1.20 -0.53 29.61
CA PRO A 202 2.12 0.35 28.88
C PRO A 202 1.36 1.43 28.10
N ILE A 203 1.80 2.69 28.20
CA ILE A 203 1.13 3.84 27.57
C ILE A 203 1.07 3.71 26.06
N ASP A 204 2.09 3.17 25.42
CA ASP A 204 2.14 2.93 23.97
C ASP A 204 1.07 1.93 23.51
N LEU A 205 0.79 0.91 24.30
CA LEU A 205 -0.27 -0.06 24.03
C LEU A 205 -1.66 0.57 24.19
N VAL A 206 -1.89 1.35 25.24
CA VAL A 206 -3.15 2.09 25.45
C VAL A 206 -3.39 3.06 24.30
N ARG A 207 -2.38 3.84 23.93
CA ARG A 207 -2.45 4.78 22.80
C ARG A 207 -2.76 4.07 21.49
N SER A 208 -2.11 2.94 21.21
CA SER A 208 -2.37 2.16 20.00
C SER A 208 -3.83 1.68 19.94
N SER A 209 -4.32 1.11 21.04
CA SER A 209 -5.70 0.61 21.14
C SER A 209 -6.73 1.72 20.96
N LEU A 210 -6.52 2.89 21.58
CA LEU A 210 -7.40 4.05 21.39
C LEU A 210 -7.36 4.57 19.95
N ASN A 211 -6.21 4.60 19.30
CA ASN A 211 -6.09 4.99 17.90
C ASN A 211 -6.85 4.03 16.97
N ASP A 212 -6.83 2.73 17.26
CA ASP A 212 -7.59 1.73 16.50
C ASP A 212 -9.10 1.98 16.63
N LEU A 213 -9.60 2.24 17.86
CA LEU A 213 -11.00 2.59 18.09
C LEU A 213 -11.40 3.89 17.38
N LEU A 214 -10.58 4.94 17.49
CA LEU A 214 -10.81 6.21 16.77
C LEU A 214 -10.79 6.04 15.25
N THR A 215 -9.99 5.13 14.74
CA THR A 215 -9.93 4.82 13.30
C THR A 215 -11.21 4.12 12.85
N ILE A 216 -11.73 3.19 13.65
CA ILE A 216 -13.03 2.55 13.42
C ILE A 216 -14.13 3.61 13.40
N GLU A 217 -14.21 4.43 14.43
CA GLU A 217 -15.22 5.50 14.55
C GLU A 217 -15.19 6.43 13.33
N ARG A 218 -14.05 7.00 12.99
CA ARG A 218 -13.89 7.91 11.83
C ARG A 218 -14.26 7.25 10.51
N THR A 219 -14.00 5.96 10.37
CA THR A 219 -14.26 5.22 9.13
C THR A 219 -15.75 4.99 8.94
N TYR A 220 -16.43 4.56 10.00
CA TYR A 220 -17.85 4.21 9.94
C TYR A 220 -18.79 5.41 10.04
N ASN A 221 -18.38 6.51 10.66
CA ASN A 221 -19.14 7.77 10.58
C ASN A 221 -19.28 8.33 9.15
N LYS A 222 -18.41 7.88 8.24
CA LYS A 222 -18.49 8.22 6.81
C LYS A 222 -19.37 7.28 5.99
N LEU A 223 -20.01 6.27 6.61
CA LEU A 223 -20.97 5.41 5.94
C LEU A 223 -22.13 6.25 5.40
N GLY A 224 -22.46 6.06 4.14
CA GLY A 224 -23.56 6.76 3.45
C GLY A 224 -23.27 8.18 2.96
N GLN A 225 -22.21 8.86 3.43
CA GLN A 225 -21.95 10.28 3.05
C GLN A 225 -21.20 10.48 1.72
N ARG A 226 -20.58 9.45 1.16
CA ARG A 226 -19.70 9.55 -0.04
C ARG A 226 -20.28 9.03 -1.35
N ASN A 227 -21.54 8.59 -1.37
CA ASN A 227 -21.99 7.63 -2.39
C ASN A 227 -22.60 8.21 -3.67
N THR A 228 -22.76 9.53 -3.81
CA THR A 228 -23.46 10.11 -4.96
C THR A 228 -22.63 10.27 -6.24
N LYS A 229 -21.34 9.93 -6.23
CA LYS A 229 -20.42 10.22 -7.36
C LYS A 229 -19.59 9.03 -7.89
N LYS A 230 -19.77 7.81 -7.40
CA LYS A 230 -18.98 6.66 -7.87
C LYS A 230 -19.87 5.70 -8.66
N ASP A 231 -19.46 5.39 -9.87
CA ASP A 231 -20.09 4.41 -10.71
C ASP A 231 -19.64 2.97 -10.40
N GLU A 232 -20.31 2.00 -10.98
CA GLU A 232 -20.02 0.57 -10.85
C GLU A 232 -18.58 0.24 -11.27
N ALA A 233 -18.01 0.95 -12.26
CA ALA A 233 -16.65 0.74 -12.71
C ALA A 233 -15.60 1.04 -11.63
N HIS A 234 -15.81 2.08 -10.81
CA HIS A 234 -14.94 2.38 -9.67
C HIS A 234 -15.01 1.30 -8.59
N LEU A 235 -16.18 0.69 -8.38
CA LEU A 235 -16.34 -0.39 -7.41
C LEU A 235 -15.65 -1.66 -7.86
N CYS A 236 -15.79 -2.01 -9.14
CA CYS A 236 -15.06 -3.12 -9.74
C CYS A 236 -13.54 -2.91 -9.65
N LYS A 237 -13.07 -1.66 -9.81
CA LYS A 237 -11.66 -1.30 -9.61
C LYS A 237 -11.23 -1.53 -8.14
N HIS A 238 -12.06 -1.20 -7.16
CA HIS A 238 -11.77 -1.47 -5.75
C HIS A 238 -11.73 -2.97 -5.43
N GLN A 239 -12.64 -3.77 -5.99
CA GLN A 239 -12.61 -5.24 -5.86
C GLN A 239 -11.33 -5.83 -6.47
N MET A 240 -10.97 -5.39 -7.66
CA MET A 240 -9.73 -5.83 -8.31
C MET A 240 -8.50 -5.50 -7.46
N HIS A 241 -8.41 -4.29 -6.90
CA HIS A 241 -7.31 -3.90 -6.03
C HIS A 241 -7.26 -4.71 -4.73
N LEU A 242 -8.40 -4.98 -4.10
CA LEU A 242 -8.52 -5.84 -2.94
C LEU A 242 -7.89 -7.21 -3.21
N ILE A 243 -8.34 -7.88 -4.27
CA ILE A 243 -7.88 -9.23 -4.61
C ILE A 243 -6.40 -9.22 -5.01
N ARG A 244 -5.95 -8.24 -5.79
CA ARG A 244 -4.53 -8.07 -6.14
C ARG A 244 -3.63 -7.98 -4.91
N LEU A 245 -4.04 -7.27 -3.87
CA LEU A 245 -3.25 -7.15 -2.63
C LEU A 245 -3.08 -8.51 -1.93
N TYR A 246 -4.12 -9.35 -1.89
CA TYR A 246 -3.99 -10.72 -1.39
C TYR A 246 -2.99 -11.53 -2.23
N LEU A 247 -3.14 -11.51 -3.55
CA LEU A 247 -2.27 -12.26 -4.47
C LEU A 247 -0.81 -11.85 -4.35
N MET A 248 -0.52 -10.55 -4.26
CA MET A 248 0.85 -10.06 -4.05
C MET A 248 1.40 -10.46 -2.68
N CYS A 249 0.58 -10.41 -1.63
CA CYS A 249 1.00 -10.85 -0.30
C CYS A 249 1.34 -12.35 -0.29
N PHE A 250 0.59 -13.20 -1.00
CA PHE A 250 0.92 -14.62 -1.17
C PHE A 250 2.26 -14.82 -1.87
N ASP A 251 2.54 -14.08 -2.95
CA ASP A 251 3.83 -14.19 -3.62
C ASP A 251 4.99 -13.83 -2.68
N ILE A 252 4.81 -12.80 -1.84
CA ILE A 252 5.82 -12.43 -0.84
C ILE A 252 6.00 -13.55 0.19
N LEU A 253 4.92 -14.07 0.75
CA LEU A 253 4.97 -15.07 1.83
C LEU A 253 5.43 -16.46 1.34
N GLU A 254 4.97 -16.88 0.17
CA GLU A 254 5.19 -18.24 -0.34
C GLU A 254 6.43 -18.36 -1.24
N LYS A 255 6.73 -17.29 -2.02
CA LYS A 255 7.81 -17.31 -3.02
C LYS A 255 8.99 -16.43 -2.63
N HIS A 256 8.85 -15.61 -1.58
CA HIS A 256 9.84 -14.60 -1.18
C HIS A 256 10.21 -13.64 -2.32
N LYS A 257 9.23 -13.30 -3.16
CA LYS A 257 9.38 -12.42 -4.33
C LYS A 257 8.28 -11.36 -4.35
N ILE A 258 8.62 -10.18 -4.84
CA ILE A 258 7.64 -9.15 -5.18
C ILE A 258 7.31 -9.34 -6.66
N ILE A 259 6.08 -9.70 -6.97
CA ILE A 259 5.60 -9.86 -8.36
C ILE A 259 4.52 -8.82 -8.59
N THR A 260 4.88 -7.72 -9.24
CA THR A 260 3.95 -6.61 -9.50
C THR A 260 3.15 -6.85 -10.77
N TYR A 261 3.80 -7.26 -11.86
CA TYR A 261 3.11 -7.59 -13.10
C TYR A 261 2.38 -8.93 -12.97
N ARG A 262 1.06 -8.91 -13.04
CA ARG A 262 0.18 -10.05 -12.71
C ARG A 262 -0.14 -10.93 -13.92
N GLU A 263 0.87 -11.42 -14.62
CA GLU A 263 0.67 -12.20 -15.85
C GLU A 263 -0.27 -13.39 -15.65
N LYS A 264 -0.07 -14.18 -14.58
CA LYS A 264 -0.89 -15.36 -14.28
C LYS A 264 -2.30 -15.05 -13.81
N ASP A 265 -2.49 -13.92 -13.13
CA ASP A 265 -3.76 -13.54 -12.54
C ASP A 265 -4.47 -12.45 -13.36
N ARG A 266 -3.86 -12.02 -14.47
CA ARG A 266 -4.31 -10.89 -15.28
C ARG A 266 -5.74 -11.05 -15.74
N ASP A 267 -6.09 -12.20 -16.28
CA ASP A 267 -7.43 -12.44 -16.83
C ASP A 267 -8.48 -12.39 -15.72
N LEU A 268 -8.21 -13.00 -14.57
CA LEU A 268 -9.08 -12.91 -13.39
C LEU A 268 -9.26 -11.45 -12.93
N LEU A 269 -8.17 -10.69 -12.81
CA LEU A 269 -8.23 -9.30 -12.37
C LEU A 269 -9.00 -8.41 -13.37
N LEU A 270 -8.86 -8.66 -14.66
CA LEU A 270 -9.63 -7.96 -15.70
C LEU A 270 -11.12 -8.37 -15.69
N GLU A 271 -11.45 -9.65 -15.47
CA GLU A 271 -12.82 -10.09 -15.27
C GLU A 271 -13.48 -9.40 -14.07
N ILE A 272 -12.76 -9.29 -12.95
CA ILE A 272 -13.24 -8.57 -11.76
C ILE A 272 -13.46 -7.10 -12.08
N ARG A 273 -12.53 -6.46 -12.80
CA ARG A 273 -12.68 -5.08 -13.24
C ARG A 273 -13.88 -4.86 -14.17
N LYS A 274 -14.32 -5.89 -14.88
CA LYS A 274 -15.51 -5.90 -15.76
C LYS A 274 -16.80 -6.32 -15.03
N GLY A 275 -16.78 -6.52 -13.71
CA GLY A 275 -17.97 -6.81 -12.92
C GLY A 275 -18.22 -8.28 -12.60
N LYS A 276 -17.17 -9.12 -12.56
CA LYS A 276 -17.31 -10.54 -12.18
C LYS A 276 -18.07 -10.74 -10.87
N PHE A 277 -17.78 -9.90 -9.87
CA PHE A 277 -18.35 -9.98 -8.53
C PHE A 277 -19.31 -8.85 -8.20
N LEU A 278 -19.66 -8.01 -9.18
CA LEU A 278 -20.61 -6.91 -9.00
C LEU A 278 -21.54 -6.82 -10.20
N LYS A 279 -22.85 -6.86 -9.96
CA LYS A 279 -23.88 -6.70 -11.00
C LYS A 279 -25.01 -5.84 -10.47
N ASN A 280 -25.42 -4.82 -11.22
CA ASN A 280 -26.51 -3.93 -10.81
C ASN A 280 -26.30 -3.33 -9.41
N ASN A 281 -25.08 -2.90 -9.12
CA ASN A 281 -24.67 -2.40 -7.80
C ASN A 281 -24.86 -3.38 -6.63
N LYS A 282 -24.92 -4.69 -6.90
CA LYS A 282 -25.02 -5.73 -5.86
C LYS A 282 -23.87 -6.72 -6.01
N LEU A 283 -23.31 -7.15 -4.88
CA LEU A 283 -22.34 -8.23 -4.86
C LEU A 283 -22.98 -9.54 -5.32
N THR A 284 -22.24 -10.27 -6.16
CA THR A 284 -22.66 -11.64 -6.51
C THR A 284 -22.48 -12.58 -5.31
N GLU A 285 -23.23 -13.66 -5.28
CA GLU A 285 -23.14 -14.66 -4.20
C GLU A 285 -21.75 -15.30 -4.09
N ASP A 286 -21.00 -15.34 -5.19
CA ASP A 286 -19.64 -15.91 -5.23
C ASP A 286 -18.57 -15.04 -4.57
N PHE A 287 -18.83 -13.75 -4.38
CA PHE A 287 -17.79 -12.82 -3.88
C PHE A 287 -17.34 -13.16 -2.46
N LYS A 288 -18.29 -13.36 -1.55
CA LYS A 288 -17.96 -13.66 -0.15
C LYS A 288 -17.22 -15.00 0.01
N PRO A 289 -17.70 -16.13 -0.56
CA PRO A 289 -16.95 -17.40 -0.51
C PRO A 289 -15.55 -17.29 -1.09
N TYR A 290 -15.36 -16.50 -2.16
CA TYR A 290 -14.05 -16.26 -2.74
C TYR A 290 -13.14 -15.48 -1.78
N LEU A 291 -13.64 -14.41 -1.16
CA LEU A 291 -12.88 -13.64 -0.17
C LEU A 291 -12.52 -14.50 1.05
N ASP A 292 -13.45 -15.28 1.58
CA ASP A 292 -13.21 -16.21 2.69
C ASP A 292 -12.11 -17.24 2.33
N SER A 293 -12.07 -17.71 1.09
CA SER A 293 -11.01 -18.60 0.60
C SER A 293 -9.62 -17.93 0.61
N LEU A 294 -9.55 -16.64 0.26
CA LEU A 294 -8.31 -15.86 0.32
C LEU A 294 -7.85 -15.63 1.77
N GLU A 295 -8.78 -15.37 2.68
CA GLU A 295 -8.47 -15.22 4.11
C GLU A 295 -7.95 -16.51 4.72
N ASN A 296 -8.57 -17.65 4.42
CA ASN A 296 -8.10 -18.97 4.86
C ASN A 296 -6.69 -19.26 4.31
N LYS A 297 -6.46 -18.98 3.03
CA LYS A 297 -5.13 -19.13 2.42
C LYS A 297 -4.12 -18.19 3.11
N MET A 298 -4.50 -16.96 3.46
CA MET A 298 -3.63 -16.03 4.16
C MET A 298 -3.17 -16.58 5.50
N GLN A 299 -4.06 -17.21 6.26
CA GLN A 299 -3.71 -17.83 7.54
C GLN A 299 -2.69 -18.95 7.33
N THR A 300 -2.89 -19.82 6.34
CA THR A 300 -1.93 -20.91 6.00
C THR A 300 -0.58 -20.35 5.57
N SER A 301 -0.55 -19.36 4.67
CA SER A 301 0.69 -18.75 4.19
C SER A 301 1.46 -18.04 5.31
N LYS A 302 0.75 -17.44 6.28
CA LYS A 302 1.35 -16.85 7.48
C LYS A 302 2.06 -17.88 8.35
N GLU A 303 1.48 -19.06 8.51
CA GLU A 303 2.01 -20.13 9.35
C GLU A 303 3.20 -20.84 8.70
N THR A 304 3.21 -20.94 7.39
CA THR A 304 4.23 -21.71 6.63
C THR A 304 5.41 -20.88 6.17
N THR A 305 5.28 -19.56 6.08
CA THR A 305 6.37 -18.70 5.59
C THR A 305 7.60 -18.71 6.50
N THR A 306 8.78 -18.73 5.89
CA THR A 306 10.08 -18.64 6.57
C THR A 306 10.63 -17.21 6.63
N LEU A 307 9.86 -16.21 6.14
CA LEU A 307 10.27 -14.81 6.21
C LEU A 307 10.44 -14.35 7.67
N PRO A 308 11.42 -13.44 7.93
CA PRO A 308 11.60 -12.86 9.25
C PRO A 308 10.38 -11.99 9.64
N GLU A 309 10.19 -11.78 10.95
CA GLU A 309 9.12 -10.90 11.45
C GLU A 309 9.28 -9.45 10.97
N LYS A 310 10.52 -8.98 10.83
CA LYS A 310 10.89 -7.63 10.35
C LYS A 310 12.12 -7.72 9.44
N PRO A 311 12.29 -6.80 8.48
CA PRO A 311 13.53 -6.72 7.70
C PRO A 311 14.75 -6.50 8.59
N ASN A 312 15.92 -6.88 8.09
CA ASN A 312 17.18 -6.65 8.81
C ASN A 312 17.53 -5.14 8.81
N PHE A 313 17.14 -4.47 9.89
CA PHE A 313 17.39 -3.04 10.06
C PHE A 313 18.87 -2.66 9.89
N LYS A 314 19.78 -3.45 10.48
CA LYS A 314 21.21 -3.13 10.45
C LYS A 314 21.74 -3.10 9.01
N SER A 315 21.49 -4.16 8.24
CA SER A 315 21.96 -4.25 6.85
C SER A 315 21.40 -3.14 5.97
N LEU A 316 20.11 -2.81 6.14
CA LEU A 316 19.48 -1.74 5.36
C LEU A 316 19.95 -0.35 5.80
N ASN A 317 20.18 -0.14 7.10
CA ASN A 317 20.74 1.10 7.60
C ASN A 317 22.21 1.30 7.13
N ASP A 318 23.01 0.25 7.14
CA ASP A 318 24.39 0.28 6.62
C ASP A 318 24.39 0.63 5.13
N PHE A 319 23.45 0.09 4.36
CA PHE A 319 23.26 0.45 2.95
C PHE A 319 22.89 1.92 2.77
N VAL A 320 21.96 2.46 3.58
CA VAL A 320 21.61 3.90 3.54
C VAL A 320 22.82 4.77 3.87
N ILE A 321 23.61 4.38 4.89
CA ILE A 321 24.83 5.12 5.26
C ILE A 321 25.86 5.11 4.12
N GLU A 322 26.07 3.96 3.46
CA GLU A 322 26.95 3.84 2.29
C GLU A 322 26.52 4.79 1.18
N VAL A 323 25.25 4.73 0.77
CA VAL A 323 24.72 5.59 -0.30
C VAL A 323 24.81 7.07 0.06
N ASN A 324 24.51 7.45 1.30
CA ASN A 324 24.62 8.83 1.76
C ASN A 324 26.08 9.33 1.70
N LYS A 325 27.05 8.50 2.07
CA LYS A 325 28.49 8.83 1.95
C LYS A 325 28.90 9.03 0.48
N LEU A 326 28.43 8.15 -0.41
CA LEU A 326 28.67 8.30 -1.85
C LEU A 326 28.06 9.60 -2.39
N THR A 327 26.86 9.94 -1.96
CA THR A 327 26.16 11.18 -2.34
C THR A 327 26.90 12.42 -1.88
N ILE A 328 27.34 12.49 -0.62
CA ILE A 328 28.10 13.62 -0.06
C ILE A 328 29.42 13.82 -0.83
N ASN A 329 30.09 12.74 -1.20
CA ASN A 329 31.38 12.79 -1.88
C ASN A 329 31.26 12.89 -3.41
N ASN A 330 30.05 12.98 -3.97
CA ASN A 330 29.76 12.93 -5.42
C ASN A 330 30.36 11.71 -6.13
N ASN A 331 30.42 10.56 -5.44
CA ASN A 331 31.02 9.32 -5.93
C ASN A 331 30.00 8.27 -6.39
N VAL A 332 28.71 8.65 -6.53
CA VAL A 332 27.70 7.74 -7.10
C VAL A 332 27.98 7.54 -8.58
N PHE A 333 28.19 6.29 -8.98
CA PHE A 333 28.40 5.95 -10.38
C PHE A 333 27.09 6.10 -11.17
N LYS A 334 27.14 6.96 -12.18
CA LYS A 334 26.00 7.28 -13.05
C LYS A 334 26.18 6.64 -14.40
N TYR A 335 25.10 6.16 -14.97
CA TYR A 335 25.12 5.63 -16.33
C TYR A 335 24.97 6.78 -17.33
N THR A 336 25.75 6.73 -18.41
CA THR A 336 25.68 7.71 -19.52
C THR A 336 24.32 7.69 -20.22
N GLU A 337 23.74 6.48 -20.32
CA GLU A 337 22.38 6.24 -20.77
C GLU A 337 21.68 5.36 -19.73
N PRO A 338 20.39 5.56 -19.45
CA PRO A 338 19.68 4.72 -18.51
C PRO A 338 19.60 3.27 -19.01
N LEU A 339 19.83 2.33 -18.11
CA LEU A 339 19.66 0.92 -18.41
C LEU A 339 18.17 0.61 -18.49
N GLU A 340 17.75 0.11 -19.63
CA GLU A 340 16.42 -0.48 -19.78
C GLU A 340 16.48 -1.90 -19.22
N TYR A 341 15.83 -2.12 -18.10
CA TYR A 341 15.78 -3.42 -17.45
C TYR A 341 14.38 -4.00 -17.50
N ILE A 342 14.27 -5.20 -18.07
CA ILE A 342 13.01 -5.96 -18.13
C ILE A 342 13.16 -7.18 -17.22
N ASN A 343 12.36 -7.24 -16.17
CA ASN A 343 12.25 -8.39 -15.30
C ASN A 343 11.28 -9.39 -15.92
N LEU A 344 11.78 -10.56 -16.29
CA LEU A 344 11.00 -11.63 -16.95
C LEU A 344 10.56 -12.74 -15.98
N ASP A 345 10.79 -12.58 -14.67
CA ASP A 345 10.51 -13.59 -13.64
C ASP A 345 9.02 -13.69 -13.24
#